data_b3497a38c279de642e43a20ebbd333da
#
_entry.id   b3497a38c279de642e43a20ebbd333da
#
_cell.length_a   1.000
_cell.length_b   1.000
_cell.length_c   1.000
_cell.angle_alpha   90.00
_cell.angle_beta   90.00
_cell.angle_gamma   90.00
#
_symmetry.space_group_name_H-M   'P 1'
#
loop_
_entity.id
_entity.type
_entity.pdbx_description
1 polymer ?
#
loop_
_entity_poly.entity_id
_entity_poly.type
_entity_poly.pdbx_seq_one_letter_code
_entity_poly.pdbx_strand_id
1 'polypeptide(L)'
;MRKTGFLLAGLFVMACGIQSVKAQPGNSASVGANATATIVKAISIDKLADLRFGKIIAASTEGQVAIQLDGTRTIAAGNVALFNQGSDHQAASFKTMGTPGAGYSLVLPADGSVSLTRTGGTETMTIEGFVHSANGTLDASTGEETFNVGGTLNVGANQAPGQYTGTFTVTAAYN
;
A
#
# COMPACT_ATOMS: atom_id res chain seq x y z
N MET A 1 100.28 -46.53 51.96
CA MET A 1 100.82 -46.14 50.63
C MET A 1 99.61 -45.93 49.69
N ARG A 2 99.30 -44.76 49.47
CA ARG A 2 98.95 -43.99 48.26
C ARG A 2 98.52 -44.81 47.06
N LYS A 3 97.27 -44.53 46.56
CA LYS A 3 97.02 -44.22 45.15
C LYS A 3 95.66 -43.53 44.97
N THR A 4 95.75 -42.37 44.48
CA THR A 4 94.71 -41.48 44.02
C THR A 4 94.03 -42.07 42.80
N GLY A 5 92.64 -42.06 42.80
CA GLY A 5 91.83 -42.39 41.66
C GLY A 5 90.97 -41.18 41.31
N PHE A 6 91.18 -40.67 40.14
CA PHE A 6 90.59 -39.49 39.57
C PHE A 6 89.14 -39.78 39.06
N LEU A 7 88.15 -39.10 39.62
CA LEU A 7 86.76 -39.21 39.17
C LEU A 7 86.54 -38.23 38.00
N LEU A 8 86.29 -38.75 36.80
CA LEU A 8 85.91 -37.99 35.63
C LEU A 8 84.37 -37.87 35.64
N ALA A 9 83.92 -36.67 35.98
CA ALA A 9 82.47 -36.30 35.87
C ALA A 9 82.11 -36.03 34.43
N GLY A 10 81.38 -36.96 33.80
CA GLY A 10 80.86 -36.81 32.48
C GLY A 10 79.61 -35.90 32.52
N LEU A 11 79.69 -34.68 31.94
CA LEU A 11 78.62 -33.78 31.78
C LEU A 11 77.72 -34.28 30.64
N PHE A 12 76.55 -34.85 30.96
CA PHE A 12 75.55 -35.27 29.98
C PHE A 12 74.71 -34.05 29.62
N VAL A 13 75.03 -33.40 28.53
CA VAL A 13 74.21 -32.33 27.98
C VAL A 13 73.02 -32.95 27.24
N MET A 14 71.87 -32.94 27.92
CA MET A 14 70.60 -33.37 27.33
C MET A 14 70.12 -32.24 26.40
N ALA A 15 70.41 -32.36 25.10
CA ALA A 15 69.84 -31.45 24.09
C ALA A 15 68.33 -31.73 23.96
N CYS A 16 67.53 -30.91 24.63
CA CYS A 16 66.10 -30.85 24.45
C CYS A 16 65.82 -30.29 23.05
N GLY A 17 65.63 -31.19 22.09
CA GLY A 17 65.18 -30.79 20.73
C GLY A 17 63.82 -30.18 20.78
N ILE A 18 63.74 -28.86 20.57
CA ILE A 18 62.47 -28.19 20.37
C ILE A 18 61.91 -28.64 19.01
N GLN A 19 61.06 -29.65 19.05
CA GLN A 19 60.26 -30.07 17.90
C GLN A 19 59.26 -28.96 17.64
N SER A 20 59.50 -28.16 16.62
CA SER A 20 58.48 -27.25 16.08
C SER A 20 57.31 -28.10 15.58
N VAL A 21 56.23 -28.17 16.36
CA VAL A 21 54.96 -28.72 15.91
C VAL A 21 54.48 -27.80 14.82
N LYS A 22 54.69 -28.16 13.57
CA LYS A 22 54.00 -27.51 12.45
C LYS A 22 52.51 -27.81 12.62
N ALA A 23 51.73 -26.78 12.94
CA ALA A 23 50.30 -26.88 12.88
C ALA A 23 49.94 -27.39 11.48
N GLN A 24 49.35 -28.56 11.42
CA GLN A 24 48.80 -29.14 10.19
C GLN A 24 47.75 -28.14 9.70
N PRO A 25 47.76 -27.70 8.42
CA PRO A 25 46.71 -26.83 7.92
C PRO A 25 45.38 -27.52 8.24
N GLY A 26 44.58 -26.85 9.08
CA GLY A 26 43.29 -27.40 9.49
C GLY A 26 42.45 -27.66 8.23
N ASN A 27 41.70 -28.77 8.25
CA ASN A 27 40.82 -29.19 7.17
C ASN A 27 39.57 -28.29 7.09
N SER A 28 39.75 -26.98 7.30
CA SER A 28 38.69 -25.96 7.26
C SER A 28 38.97 -25.02 6.10
N ALA A 29 37.96 -24.84 5.25
CA ALA A 29 37.94 -23.84 4.23
C ALA A 29 36.79 -22.84 4.55
N SER A 30 37.05 -21.55 4.39
CA SER A 30 36.04 -20.52 4.55
C SER A 30 36.00 -19.64 3.30
N VAL A 31 34.79 -19.23 2.90
CA VAL A 31 34.56 -18.29 1.81
C VAL A 31 33.64 -17.20 2.33
N GLY A 32 33.96 -15.96 2.00
CA GLY A 32 33.12 -14.80 2.30
C GLY A 32 32.00 -14.69 1.26
N ALA A 33 30.79 -14.39 1.71
CA ALA A 33 29.67 -14.05 0.86
C ALA A 33 29.17 -12.64 1.24
N ASN A 34 28.76 -11.87 0.24
CA ASN A 34 28.14 -10.56 0.47
C ASN A 34 26.64 -10.75 0.74
N ALA A 35 26.13 -10.05 1.75
CA ALA A 35 24.70 -9.91 2.02
C ALA A 35 24.31 -8.45 1.84
N THR A 36 23.21 -8.20 1.11
CA THR A 36 22.67 -6.87 0.90
C THR A 36 21.18 -6.85 1.24
N ALA A 37 20.68 -5.72 1.74
CA ALA A 37 19.27 -5.47 1.96
C ALA A 37 18.96 -4.03 1.56
N THR A 38 17.78 -3.81 0.96
CA THR A 38 17.27 -2.48 0.62
C THR A 38 15.94 -2.29 1.34
N ILE A 39 15.82 -1.21 2.11
CA ILE A 39 14.57 -0.83 2.76
C ILE A 39 13.88 0.18 1.87
N VAL A 40 12.63 -0.09 1.51
CA VAL A 40 11.79 0.77 0.69
C VAL A 40 10.83 1.58 1.56
N LYS A 41 10.37 2.73 1.05
CA LYS A 41 9.37 3.57 1.72
C LYS A 41 8.02 2.83 1.72
N ALA A 42 7.34 2.80 2.86
CA ALA A 42 5.99 2.25 2.95
C ALA A 42 5.02 3.03 2.05
N ILE A 43 4.04 2.33 1.46
CA ILE A 43 2.95 2.95 0.71
C ILE A 43 1.96 3.59 1.68
N SER A 44 1.44 4.77 1.31
CA SER A 44 0.35 5.46 2.02
C SER A 44 -0.60 6.08 1.00
N ILE A 45 -1.83 6.34 1.43
CA ILE A 45 -2.86 6.99 0.63
C ILE A 45 -3.56 8.05 1.47
N ASP A 46 -3.71 9.25 0.90
CA ASP A 46 -4.43 10.37 1.50
C ASP A 46 -5.64 10.73 0.65
N LYS A 47 -6.74 11.04 1.31
CA LYS A 47 -7.93 11.59 0.65
C LYS A 47 -7.80 13.10 0.49
N LEU A 48 -7.92 13.59 -0.74
CA LEU A 48 -7.91 15.02 -1.06
C LEU A 48 -9.32 15.60 -1.19
N ALA A 49 -10.26 14.83 -1.75
CA ALA A 49 -11.65 15.25 -1.95
C ALA A 49 -12.62 14.06 -1.81
N ASP A 50 -13.83 14.35 -1.34
CA ASP A 50 -14.91 13.35 -1.23
C ASP A 50 -15.64 13.19 -2.58
N LEU A 51 -16.22 11.98 -2.79
CA LEU A 51 -17.19 11.74 -3.87
C LEU A 51 -18.52 12.40 -3.50
N ARG A 52 -19.02 13.30 -4.35
CA ARG A 52 -20.29 14.00 -4.16
C ARG A 52 -21.14 13.91 -5.41
N PHE A 53 -22.35 13.41 -5.26
CA PHE A 53 -23.33 13.34 -6.34
C PHE A 53 -24.15 14.62 -6.52
N GLY A 54 -24.06 15.54 -5.56
CA GLY A 54 -24.80 16.80 -5.59
C GLY A 54 -26.30 16.63 -5.33
N LYS A 55 -27.11 17.57 -5.82
CA LYS A 55 -28.56 17.58 -5.62
C LYS A 55 -29.26 16.83 -6.75
N ILE A 56 -30.13 15.89 -6.37
CA ILE A 56 -30.86 14.99 -7.28
C ILE A 56 -32.34 15.06 -6.93
N ILE A 57 -33.18 15.04 -7.94
CA ILE A 57 -34.65 14.94 -7.83
C ILE A 57 -34.99 13.48 -8.17
N ALA A 58 -35.53 12.75 -7.19
CA ALA A 58 -36.03 11.41 -7.39
C ALA A 58 -37.35 11.45 -8.15
N ALA A 59 -37.60 10.42 -8.94
CA ALA A 59 -38.87 10.24 -9.69
C ALA A 59 -39.69 9.09 -9.08
N SER A 60 -40.85 8.82 -9.67
CA SER A 60 -41.70 7.68 -9.28
C SER A 60 -41.13 6.32 -9.70
N THR A 61 -40.05 6.29 -10.48
CA THR A 61 -39.32 5.12 -10.90
C THR A 61 -37.85 5.29 -10.49
N GLU A 62 -37.13 4.18 -10.43
CA GLU A 62 -35.70 4.17 -10.15
C GLU A 62 -34.88 4.92 -11.20
N GLY A 63 -33.71 5.39 -10.80
CA GLY A 63 -32.74 5.97 -11.71
C GLY A 63 -31.33 5.95 -11.15
N GLN A 64 -30.36 6.28 -12.00
CA GLN A 64 -28.94 6.25 -11.68
C GLN A 64 -28.26 7.55 -12.04
N VAL A 65 -27.39 8.03 -11.17
CA VAL A 65 -26.56 9.22 -11.39
C VAL A 65 -25.10 8.81 -11.27
N ALA A 66 -24.31 9.07 -12.32
CA ALA A 66 -22.89 8.82 -12.34
C ALA A 66 -22.07 10.10 -12.16
N ILE A 67 -20.96 9.96 -11.40
CA ILE A 67 -19.87 10.94 -11.37
C ILE A 67 -18.70 10.32 -12.13
N GLN A 68 -18.29 11.01 -13.20
CA GLN A 68 -17.15 10.62 -14.02
C GLN A 68 -15.82 11.01 -13.35
N LEU A 69 -14.69 10.51 -13.87
CA LEU A 69 -13.37 10.79 -13.33
C LEU A 69 -12.94 12.26 -13.43
N ASP A 70 -13.50 13.00 -14.36
CA ASP A 70 -13.32 14.45 -14.52
C ASP A 70 -14.24 15.30 -13.61
N GLY A 71 -15.07 14.64 -12.79
CA GLY A 71 -16.07 15.25 -11.92
C GLY A 71 -17.39 15.56 -12.60
N THR A 72 -17.54 15.29 -13.90
CA THR A 72 -18.79 15.49 -14.62
C THR A 72 -19.89 14.58 -14.07
N ARG A 73 -21.09 15.14 -13.86
CA ARG A 73 -22.26 14.43 -13.40
C ARG A 73 -23.23 14.14 -14.53
N THR A 74 -23.63 12.89 -14.70
CA THR A 74 -24.57 12.46 -15.75
C THR A 74 -25.67 11.58 -15.17
N ILE A 75 -26.82 11.53 -15.86
CA ILE A 75 -27.84 10.51 -15.64
C ILE A 75 -27.37 9.25 -16.37
N ALA A 76 -27.07 8.18 -15.62
CA ALA A 76 -26.61 6.91 -16.18
C ALA A 76 -27.78 6.05 -16.66
N ALA A 77 -28.89 6.05 -15.92
CA ALA A 77 -30.10 5.32 -16.30
C ALA A 77 -31.35 5.85 -15.59
N GLY A 78 -32.53 5.47 -16.09
CA GLY A 78 -33.83 5.70 -15.46
C GLY A 78 -34.29 7.18 -15.47
N ASN A 79 -35.24 7.47 -14.57
CA ASN A 79 -35.93 8.75 -14.52
C ASN A 79 -35.58 9.55 -13.26
N VAL A 80 -34.37 10.10 -13.20
CA VAL A 80 -33.96 11.07 -12.19
C VAL A 80 -33.73 12.43 -12.87
N ALA A 81 -33.82 13.52 -12.13
CA ALA A 81 -33.44 14.82 -12.65
C ALA A 81 -32.29 15.43 -11.83
N LEU A 82 -31.38 16.12 -12.52
CA LEU A 82 -30.26 16.80 -11.88
C LEU A 82 -30.68 18.22 -11.51
N PHE A 83 -30.59 18.54 -10.22
CA PHE A 83 -30.81 19.90 -9.75
C PHE A 83 -29.47 20.64 -9.73
N ASN A 84 -29.28 21.58 -10.66
CA ASN A 84 -27.98 22.21 -10.88
C ASN A 84 -27.74 23.46 -10.03
N GLN A 85 -28.79 24.12 -9.54
CA GLN A 85 -28.64 25.35 -8.75
C GLN A 85 -28.01 25.06 -7.39
N GLY A 86 -26.81 25.58 -7.16
CA GLY A 86 -26.05 25.35 -5.93
C GLY A 86 -25.77 23.86 -5.69
N SER A 87 -25.62 23.11 -6.76
CA SER A 87 -25.24 21.70 -6.68
C SER A 87 -23.72 21.56 -6.54
N ASP A 88 -23.31 20.84 -5.54
CA ASP A 88 -21.92 20.53 -5.24
C ASP A 88 -21.67 19.06 -5.59
N HIS A 89 -21.18 18.80 -6.80
CA HIS A 89 -20.86 17.45 -7.27
C HIS A 89 -19.40 17.40 -7.73
N GLN A 90 -18.71 16.30 -7.43
CA GLN A 90 -17.32 16.08 -7.80
C GLN A 90 -16.92 14.61 -7.65
N ALA A 91 -15.90 14.20 -8.39
CA ALA A 91 -15.22 12.94 -8.15
C ALA A 91 -14.45 12.99 -6.81
N ALA A 92 -14.31 11.85 -6.18
CA ALA A 92 -13.34 11.73 -5.08
C ALA A 92 -11.93 11.85 -5.64
N SER A 93 -11.01 12.41 -4.85
CA SER A 93 -9.60 12.53 -5.24
C SER A 93 -8.72 12.00 -4.12
N PHE A 94 -7.70 11.25 -4.51
CA PHE A 94 -6.75 10.62 -3.60
C PHE A 94 -5.33 10.86 -4.09
N LYS A 95 -4.39 10.79 -3.15
CA LYS A 95 -2.96 10.84 -3.42
C LYS A 95 -2.29 9.63 -2.78
N THR A 96 -1.65 8.81 -3.59
CA THR A 96 -0.81 7.71 -3.12
C THR A 96 0.63 8.16 -3.08
N MET A 97 1.36 7.75 -2.03
CA MET A 97 2.77 8.09 -1.82
C MET A 97 3.54 6.82 -1.44
N GLY A 98 4.80 6.73 -1.91
CA GLY A 98 5.63 5.55 -1.64
C GLY A 98 7.03 5.67 -2.20
N THR A 99 7.61 4.55 -2.60
CA THR A 99 8.92 4.47 -3.25
C THR A 99 8.81 4.97 -4.69
N PRO A 100 9.65 5.94 -5.12
CA PRO A 100 9.65 6.44 -6.49
C PRO A 100 9.75 5.33 -7.53
N GLY A 101 8.91 5.39 -8.56
CA GLY A 101 8.86 4.41 -9.64
C GLY A 101 8.28 3.04 -9.29
N ALA A 102 7.83 2.82 -8.05
CA ALA A 102 7.25 1.55 -7.65
C ALA A 102 5.85 1.34 -8.23
N GLY A 103 5.57 0.11 -8.67
CA GLY A 103 4.24 -0.33 -9.08
C GLY A 103 3.34 -0.61 -7.87
N TYR A 104 2.06 -0.30 -8.00
CA TYR A 104 1.07 -0.58 -6.99
C TYR A 104 -0.30 -0.90 -7.60
N SER A 105 -1.15 -1.54 -6.83
CA SER A 105 -2.53 -1.85 -7.20
C SER A 105 -3.51 -1.15 -6.25
N LEU A 106 -4.71 -0.85 -6.77
CA LEU A 106 -5.82 -0.31 -6.01
C LEU A 106 -6.94 -1.33 -5.90
N VAL A 107 -7.54 -1.38 -4.71
CA VAL A 107 -8.78 -2.11 -4.46
C VAL A 107 -9.86 -1.10 -4.15
N LEU A 108 -10.91 -1.08 -4.98
CA LEU A 108 -12.13 -0.31 -4.82
C LEU A 108 -13.23 -1.18 -4.19
N PRO A 109 -14.27 -0.59 -3.59
CA PRO A 109 -15.40 -1.36 -3.09
C PRO A 109 -16.11 -2.13 -4.20
N ALA A 110 -16.63 -3.30 -3.86
CA ALA A 110 -17.51 -4.06 -4.76
C ALA A 110 -18.84 -3.33 -4.99
N ASP A 111 -19.47 -3.59 -6.13
CA ASP A 111 -20.78 -3.02 -6.47
C ASP A 111 -21.82 -3.29 -5.39
N GLY A 112 -22.58 -2.26 -5.04
CA GLY A 112 -23.63 -2.32 -4.03
C GLY A 112 -23.15 -2.49 -2.58
N SER A 113 -21.84 -2.63 -2.33
CA SER A 113 -21.30 -2.79 -0.98
C SER A 113 -21.28 -1.47 -0.17
N VAL A 114 -21.36 -0.33 -0.87
CA VAL A 114 -21.38 1.01 -0.24
C VAL A 114 -22.79 1.53 -0.20
N SER A 115 -23.28 1.80 1.00
CA SER A 115 -24.61 2.35 1.23
C SER A 115 -24.53 3.76 1.83
N LEU A 116 -25.31 4.68 1.26
CA LEU A 116 -25.55 5.99 1.82
C LEU A 116 -26.87 5.94 2.59
N THR A 117 -26.88 6.38 3.85
CA THR A 117 -28.08 6.41 4.70
C THR A 117 -28.56 7.84 4.88
N ARG A 118 -29.88 8.06 4.85
CA ARG A 118 -30.49 9.35 5.08
C ARG A 118 -30.23 9.84 6.50
N THR A 119 -29.74 11.04 6.64
CA THR A 119 -29.55 11.69 7.95
C THR A 119 -30.91 11.83 8.66
N GLY A 120 -31.02 11.24 9.84
CA GLY A 120 -32.25 11.23 10.62
C GLY A 120 -33.33 10.25 10.14
N GLY A 121 -32.97 9.30 9.26
CA GLY A 121 -33.87 8.25 8.74
C GLY A 121 -33.16 6.92 8.55
N THR A 122 -33.87 5.97 7.94
CA THR A 122 -33.38 4.61 7.66
C THR A 122 -33.25 4.31 6.17
N GLU A 123 -33.72 5.22 5.32
CA GLU A 123 -33.70 5.03 3.88
C GLU A 123 -32.26 5.07 3.36
N THR A 124 -31.98 4.21 2.40
CA THR A 124 -30.65 4.04 1.84
C THR A 124 -30.61 4.19 0.34
N MET A 125 -29.44 4.51 -0.19
CA MET A 125 -29.06 4.43 -1.60
C MET A 125 -27.71 3.69 -1.68
N THR A 126 -27.46 2.95 -2.75
CA THR A 126 -26.19 2.22 -2.94
C THR A 126 -25.35 2.86 -4.03
N ILE A 127 -24.04 2.67 -3.93
CA ILE A 127 -23.09 3.06 -4.97
C ILE A 127 -22.55 1.80 -5.62
N GLU A 128 -22.42 1.84 -6.95
CA GLU A 128 -21.85 0.79 -7.78
C GLU A 128 -20.96 1.38 -8.88
N GLY A 129 -20.32 0.53 -9.68
CA GLY A 129 -19.54 0.96 -10.84
C GLY A 129 -18.39 1.90 -10.46
N PHE A 130 -17.70 1.65 -9.37
CA PHE A 130 -16.52 2.44 -9.01
C PHE A 130 -15.42 2.30 -10.06
N VAL A 131 -14.88 3.45 -10.50
CA VAL A 131 -13.79 3.55 -11.47
C VAL A 131 -12.71 4.50 -10.95
N HIS A 132 -11.46 4.33 -11.39
CA HIS A 132 -10.36 5.21 -11.02
C HIS A 132 -9.48 5.59 -12.21
N SER A 133 -8.73 6.69 -12.07
CA SER A 133 -7.78 7.18 -13.08
C SER A 133 -6.31 6.85 -12.76
N ALA A 134 -6.04 6.08 -11.71
CA ALA A 134 -4.66 5.75 -11.34
C ALA A 134 -3.99 4.87 -12.40
N ASN A 135 -2.71 5.17 -12.69
CA ASN A 135 -1.87 4.42 -13.62
C ASN A 135 -1.26 3.16 -12.99
N GLY A 136 -1.27 3.06 -11.64
CA GLY A 136 -0.69 1.94 -10.90
C GLY A 136 0.83 2.00 -10.80
N THR A 137 1.45 3.16 -11.02
CA THR A 137 2.90 3.37 -10.88
C THR A 137 3.14 4.75 -10.30
N LEU A 138 3.89 4.82 -9.21
CA LEU A 138 4.26 6.09 -8.59
C LEU A 138 5.27 6.83 -9.46
N ASP A 139 5.19 8.15 -9.47
CA ASP A 139 6.12 9.00 -10.20
C ASP A 139 7.59 8.69 -9.82
N ALA A 140 8.45 8.58 -10.83
CA ALA A 140 9.83 8.14 -10.66
C ALA A 140 10.71 9.13 -9.89
N SER A 141 10.29 10.39 -9.76
CA SER A 141 11.04 11.44 -9.06
C SER A 141 10.48 11.72 -7.67
N THR A 142 9.16 11.80 -7.55
CA THR A 142 8.48 12.21 -6.32
C THR A 142 7.99 11.03 -5.48
N GLY A 143 7.73 9.88 -6.11
CA GLY A 143 7.09 8.74 -5.47
C GLY A 143 5.62 8.98 -5.15
N GLU A 144 4.94 9.86 -5.90
CA GLU A 144 3.56 10.25 -5.67
C GLU A 144 2.69 10.01 -6.92
N GLU A 145 1.42 9.73 -6.73
CA GLU A 145 0.42 9.73 -7.79
C GLU A 145 -0.89 10.27 -7.24
N THR A 146 -1.51 11.23 -7.96
CA THR A 146 -2.86 11.71 -7.66
C THR A 146 -3.82 11.14 -8.66
N PHE A 147 -4.95 10.61 -8.19
CA PHE A 147 -5.97 10.01 -9.03
C PHE A 147 -7.36 10.32 -8.52
N ASN A 148 -8.33 10.21 -9.40
CA ASN A 148 -9.75 10.41 -9.10
C ASN A 148 -10.48 9.07 -9.06
N VAL A 149 -11.56 9.05 -8.28
CA VAL A 149 -12.50 7.92 -8.20
C VAL A 149 -13.90 8.45 -8.48
N GLY A 150 -14.53 7.86 -9.48
CA GLY A 150 -15.94 8.06 -9.83
C GLY A 150 -16.79 6.87 -9.40
N GLY A 151 -18.10 6.98 -9.58
CA GLY A 151 -19.04 5.90 -9.28
C GLY A 151 -20.47 6.28 -9.64
N THR A 152 -21.36 5.31 -9.56
CA THR A 152 -22.78 5.42 -9.93
C THR A 152 -23.66 5.23 -8.69
N LEU A 153 -24.50 6.22 -8.40
CA LEU A 153 -25.47 6.18 -7.31
C LEU A 153 -26.81 5.63 -7.82
N ASN A 154 -27.31 4.60 -7.16
CA ASN A 154 -28.64 4.07 -7.39
C ASN A 154 -29.65 4.85 -6.55
N VAL A 155 -30.62 5.49 -7.20
CA VAL A 155 -31.69 6.28 -6.59
C VAL A 155 -33.00 5.50 -6.72
N GLY A 156 -33.60 5.14 -5.60
CA GLY A 156 -34.85 4.40 -5.57
C GLY A 156 -36.05 5.21 -6.06
N ALA A 157 -37.12 4.51 -6.45
CA ALA A 157 -38.39 5.13 -6.77
C ALA A 157 -38.93 5.89 -5.54
N ASN A 158 -39.40 7.13 -5.74
CA ASN A 158 -39.90 7.99 -4.67
C ASN A 158 -38.92 8.09 -3.47
N GLN A 159 -37.62 8.10 -3.75
CA GLN A 159 -36.58 8.21 -2.72
C GLN A 159 -36.85 9.41 -1.80
N ALA A 160 -36.89 9.19 -0.50
CA ALA A 160 -37.25 10.22 0.47
C ALA A 160 -36.30 11.40 0.41
N PRO A 161 -36.80 12.64 0.46
CA PRO A 161 -35.92 13.83 0.45
C PRO A 161 -35.09 13.90 1.72
N GLY A 162 -33.84 14.38 1.58
CA GLY A 162 -32.91 14.54 2.69
C GLY A 162 -31.45 14.44 2.24
N GLN A 163 -30.54 14.58 3.17
CA GLN A 163 -29.12 14.35 2.96
C GLN A 163 -28.81 12.86 3.21
N TYR A 164 -28.09 12.26 2.28
CA TYR A 164 -27.62 10.88 2.38
C TYR A 164 -26.10 10.87 2.52
N THR A 165 -25.60 10.13 3.50
CA THR A 165 -24.17 10.05 3.80
C THR A 165 -23.74 8.61 3.98
N GLY A 166 -22.50 8.31 3.62
CA GLY A 166 -21.86 7.02 3.78
C GLY A 166 -20.36 7.15 3.60
N THR A 167 -19.64 6.07 3.80
CA THR A 167 -18.19 6.02 3.64
C THR A 167 -17.82 4.84 2.75
N PHE A 168 -16.74 5.00 2.00
CA PHE A 168 -16.12 3.92 1.26
C PHE A 168 -14.60 3.94 1.45
N THR A 169 -13.97 2.79 1.24
CA THR A 169 -12.53 2.62 1.44
C THR A 169 -11.86 2.32 0.10
N VAL A 170 -10.76 3.01 -0.15
CA VAL A 170 -9.83 2.72 -1.24
C VAL A 170 -8.54 2.21 -0.61
N THR A 171 -8.07 1.06 -1.07
CA THR A 171 -6.84 0.44 -0.54
C THR A 171 -5.77 0.43 -1.63
N ALA A 172 -4.56 0.87 -1.29
CA ALA A 172 -3.38 0.79 -2.15
C ALA A 172 -2.38 -0.20 -1.57
N ALA A 173 -1.79 -1.05 -2.42
CA ALA A 173 -0.76 -2.00 -2.04
C ALA A 173 0.31 -2.09 -3.13
N TYR A 174 1.59 -2.28 -2.75
CA TYR A 174 2.63 -2.59 -3.72
C TYR A 174 2.37 -3.94 -4.41
N ASN A 175 2.76 -4.03 -5.69
CA ASN A 175 2.69 -5.27 -6.48
C ASN A 175 3.78 -6.25 -6.08
#